data_c41fec73499d764a783f68e321ffa9c5
#
_entry.id   c41fec73499d764a783f68e321ffa9c5
#
_cell.length_a   1.000
_cell.length_b   1.000
_cell.length_c   1.000
_cell.angle_alpha   90.00
_cell.angle_beta   90.00
_cell.angle_gamma   90.00
#
_symmetry.space_group_name_H-M   'P 1'
#
loop_
_entity.id
_entity.type
_entity.pdbx_description
1 polymer ?
#
loop_
_entity_poly.entity_id
_entity_poly.type
_entity_poly.pdbx_seq_one_letter_code
_entity_poly.pdbx_strand_id
1 'polypeptide(L)'
;MTALLIVLAAIVLLFTGYVFYGSWLAKQWGIDPTKKTPAIEKEDGVDYVAAKPAVLMGHHFSSIAGAGPINGPIQASIFGWVPVFLWCIIGGIFFGGLQDFGSLFASIRHDGKSCLLYTSDAAD
;
A
#
# COMPACT_ATOMS: atom_id res chain seq x y z
N MET A 1 8.33 22.27 -20.32
CA MET A 1 7.04 22.65 -19.68
C MET A 1 6.06 21.46 -19.58
N THR A 2 5.91 20.65 -20.61
CA THR A 2 4.94 19.52 -20.64
C THR A 2 5.21 18.46 -19.56
N ALA A 3 6.46 18.06 -19.35
CA ALA A 3 6.82 17.05 -18.36
C ALA A 3 6.48 17.50 -16.92
N LEU A 4 6.73 18.76 -16.58
CA LEU A 4 6.41 19.33 -15.28
C LEU A 4 4.89 19.31 -15.03
N LEU A 5 4.08 19.65 -16.02
CA LEU A 5 2.63 19.63 -15.92
C LEU A 5 2.09 18.21 -15.70
N ILE A 6 2.68 17.21 -16.38
CA ILE A 6 2.32 15.80 -16.20
C ILE A 6 2.63 15.35 -14.78
N VAL A 7 3.80 15.69 -14.25
CA VAL A 7 4.18 15.34 -12.88
C VAL A 7 3.28 16.02 -11.85
N LEU A 8 2.98 17.30 -12.04
CA LEU A 8 2.04 18.01 -11.15
C LEU A 8 0.63 17.41 -11.19
N ALA A 9 0.14 17.08 -12.39
CA ALA A 9 -1.15 16.41 -12.53
C ALA A 9 -1.15 15.03 -11.84
N ALA A 10 -0.08 14.25 -11.98
CA ALA A 10 0.06 12.98 -11.28
C ALA A 10 0.00 13.13 -9.76
N ILE A 11 0.73 14.09 -9.20
CA ILE A 11 0.74 14.37 -7.75
C ILE A 11 -0.67 14.72 -7.27
N VAL A 12 -1.37 15.61 -7.97
CA VAL A 12 -2.73 16.02 -7.61
C VAL A 12 -3.70 14.84 -7.67
N LEU A 13 -3.64 14.02 -8.73
CA LEU A 13 -4.51 12.86 -8.89
C LEU A 13 -4.26 11.80 -7.83
N LEU A 14 -2.99 11.48 -7.55
CA LEU A 14 -2.62 10.51 -6.51
C LEU A 14 -3.03 11.00 -5.13
N PHE A 15 -2.80 12.27 -4.83
CA PHE A 15 -3.22 12.86 -3.55
C PHE A 15 -4.75 12.84 -3.39
N THR A 16 -5.48 13.18 -4.44
CA THR A 16 -6.94 13.10 -4.47
C THR A 16 -7.42 11.66 -4.25
N GLY A 17 -6.81 10.70 -4.94
CA GLY A 17 -7.07 9.27 -4.74
C GLY A 17 -6.80 8.84 -3.29
N TYR A 18 -5.69 9.26 -2.72
CA TYR A 18 -5.37 8.97 -1.32
C TYR A 18 -6.45 9.48 -0.36
N VAL A 19 -6.87 10.73 -0.51
CA VAL A 19 -7.86 11.33 0.40
C VAL A 19 -9.25 10.71 0.23
N PHE A 20 -9.75 10.61 -1.00
CA PHE A 20 -11.12 10.15 -1.25
C PHE A 20 -11.24 8.63 -1.23
N TYR A 21 -10.42 7.93 -1.99
CA TYR A 21 -10.49 6.49 -2.11
C TYR A 21 -10.00 5.78 -0.84
N GLY A 22 -8.91 6.25 -0.24
CA GLY A 22 -8.41 5.74 1.04
C GLY A 22 -9.43 5.91 2.16
N SER A 23 -10.08 7.07 2.26
CA SER A 23 -11.13 7.31 3.25
C SER A 23 -12.37 6.45 3.01
N TRP A 24 -12.72 6.21 1.76
CA TRP A 24 -13.82 5.32 1.39
C TRP A 24 -13.51 3.87 1.78
N LEU A 25 -12.32 3.37 1.46
CA LEU A 25 -11.86 2.02 1.86
C LEU A 25 -11.88 1.85 3.39
N ALA A 26 -11.36 2.83 4.13
CA ALA A 26 -11.36 2.81 5.59
C ALA A 26 -12.78 2.66 6.17
N LYS A 27 -13.74 3.36 5.59
CA LYS A 27 -15.16 3.26 5.98
C LYS A 27 -15.77 1.91 5.63
N GLN A 28 -15.51 1.40 4.42
CA GLN A 28 -16.05 0.11 3.97
C GLN A 28 -15.55 -1.05 4.82
N TRP A 29 -14.31 -1.00 5.24
CA TRP A 29 -13.70 -2.08 6.02
C TRP A 29 -13.87 -1.90 7.53
N GLY A 30 -14.52 -0.83 7.95
CA GLY A 30 -14.85 -0.58 9.36
C GLY A 30 -13.60 -0.42 10.22
N ILE A 31 -12.59 0.31 9.71
CA ILE A 31 -11.39 0.58 10.49
C ILE A 31 -11.71 1.56 11.59
N ASP A 32 -11.46 1.14 12.81
CA ASP A 32 -11.59 1.95 14.00
C ASP A 32 -10.21 2.50 14.39
N PRO A 33 -9.97 3.81 14.22
CA PRO A 33 -8.69 4.43 14.56
C PRO A 33 -8.42 4.46 16.07
N THR A 34 -9.42 4.15 16.89
CA THR A 34 -9.28 4.13 18.35
C THR A 34 -8.75 2.79 18.87
N LYS A 35 -8.86 1.72 18.08
CA LYS A 35 -8.32 0.42 18.43
C LYS A 35 -6.80 0.42 18.36
N LYS A 36 -6.19 -0.09 19.42
CA LYS A 36 -4.75 -0.33 19.43
C LYS A 36 -4.40 -1.45 18.45
N THR A 37 -3.27 -1.30 17.78
CA THR A 37 -2.76 -2.35 16.90
C THR A 37 -2.16 -3.49 17.72
N PRO A 38 -2.10 -4.73 17.19
CA PRO A 38 -1.50 -5.87 17.90
C PRO A 38 -0.07 -5.61 18.36
N ALA A 39 0.71 -4.84 17.61
CA ALA A 39 2.06 -4.46 17.98
C ALA A 39 2.14 -3.61 19.26
N ILE A 40 1.06 -2.88 19.59
CA ILE A 40 0.97 -2.05 20.81
C ILE A 40 0.31 -2.84 21.94
N GLU A 41 -0.69 -3.68 21.63
CA GLU A 41 -1.40 -4.45 22.65
C GLU A 41 -0.55 -5.60 23.23
N LYS A 42 0.28 -6.21 22.37
CA LYS A 42 1.07 -7.38 22.68
C LYS A 42 2.57 -7.07 22.74
N GLU A 43 2.92 -5.78 22.94
CA GLU A 43 4.32 -5.34 22.96
C GLU A 43 5.12 -6.11 24.03
N ASP A 44 6.09 -6.93 23.57
CA ASP A 44 6.96 -7.74 24.40
C ASP A 44 8.44 -7.37 24.21
N GLY A 45 8.73 -6.46 23.29
CA GLY A 45 10.09 -6.02 22.98
C GLY A 45 10.92 -6.99 22.14
N VAL A 46 10.36 -8.12 21.74
CA VAL A 46 11.02 -9.16 20.94
C VAL A 46 10.26 -9.44 19.66
N ASP A 47 9.06 -10.04 19.77
CA ASP A 47 8.21 -10.40 18.63
C ASP A 47 7.26 -9.25 18.24
N TYR A 48 6.79 -8.50 19.22
CA TYR A 48 5.91 -7.37 19.04
C TYR A 48 6.60 -6.09 19.51
N VAL A 49 7.03 -5.30 18.54
CA VAL A 49 7.68 -4.00 18.80
C VAL A 49 6.94 -2.92 18.02
N ALA A 50 6.48 -1.88 18.71
CA ALA A 50 5.80 -0.75 18.10
C ALA A 50 6.80 0.06 17.26
N ALA A 51 6.82 -0.14 15.95
CA ALA A 51 7.67 0.60 15.03
C ALA A 51 7.08 2.00 14.73
N LYS A 52 7.97 2.99 14.53
CA LYS A 52 7.55 4.32 14.12
C LYS A 52 6.90 4.27 12.72
N PRO A 53 5.84 5.05 12.45
CA PRO A 53 5.15 5.04 11.16
C PRO A 53 6.07 5.27 9.95
N ALA A 54 7.09 6.12 10.08
CA ALA A 54 8.06 6.38 9.02
C ALA A 54 8.93 5.14 8.69
N VAL A 55 9.24 4.32 9.68
CA VAL A 55 9.99 3.07 9.50
C VAL A 55 9.12 2.04 8.78
N LEU A 56 7.86 1.90 9.20
CA LEU A 56 6.88 1.02 8.55
C LEU A 56 6.66 1.42 7.10
N MET A 57 6.47 2.72 6.84
CA MET A 57 6.31 3.25 5.48
C MET A 57 7.55 2.97 4.62
N GLY A 58 8.76 3.18 5.15
CA GLY A 58 10.01 2.91 4.43
C GLY A 58 10.17 1.44 4.08
N HIS A 59 9.86 0.54 5.02
CA HIS A 59 9.90 -0.91 4.80
C HIS A 59 8.87 -1.35 3.75
N HIS A 60 7.64 -0.86 3.86
CA HIS A 60 6.56 -1.16 2.93
C HIS A 60 6.90 -0.67 1.52
N PHE A 61 7.36 0.56 1.38
CA PHE A 61 7.83 1.12 0.12
C PHE A 61 8.97 0.29 -0.49
N SER A 62 9.96 -0.09 0.31
CA SER A 62 11.08 -0.93 -0.12
C SER A 62 10.62 -2.30 -0.63
N SER A 63 9.59 -2.88 -0.02
CA SER A 63 9.05 -4.18 -0.43
C SER A 63 8.29 -4.10 -1.75
N ILE A 64 7.64 -2.98 -2.04
CA ILE A 64 6.87 -2.76 -3.28
C ILE A 64 7.76 -2.29 -4.42
N ALA A 65 8.76 -1.45 -4.15
CA ALA A 65 9.65 -0.86 -5.15
C ALA A 65 10.66 -1.87 -5.72
N GLY A 66 10.17 -3.02 -6.15
CA GLY A 66 10.94 -4.05 -6.84
C GLY A 66 11.15 -3.76 -8.33
N ALA A 67 11.73 -4.72 -9.04
CA ALA A 67 12.03 -4.58 -10.47
C ALA A 67 10.78 -4.41 -11.34
N GLY A 68 9.66 -5.04 -10.99
CA GLY A 68 8.40 -4.96 -11.73
C GLY A 68 7.83 -3.55 -11.85
N PRO A 69 7.59 -2.85 -10.74
CA PRO A 69 7.09 -1.46 -10.74
C PRO A 69 7.97 -0.47 -11.48
N ILE A 70 9.28 -0.74 -11.58
CA ILE A 70 10.22 0.11 -12.30
C ILE A 70 10.25 -0.26 -13.79
N ASN A 71 10.46 -1.53 -14.11
CA ASN A 71 10.62 -1.99 -15.49
C ASN A 71 9.29 -2.00 -16.27
N GLY A 72 8.17 -2.24 -15.60
CA GLY A 72 6.86 -2.28 -16.22
C GLY A 72 6.51 -0.99 -16.99
N PRO A 73 6.52 0.18 -16.34
CA PRO A 73 6.29 1.45 -17.01
C PRO A 73 7.30 1.77 -18.11
N ILE A 74 8.59 1.40 -17.91
CA ILE A 74 9.63 1.59 -18.95
C ILE A 74 9.30 0.78 -20.19
N GLN A 75 8.99 -0.49 -20.05
CA GLN A 75 8.61 -1.36 -21.16
C GLN A 75 7.29 -0.91 -21.82
N ALA A 76 6.30 -0.55 -21.02
CA ALA A 76 5.02 -0.07 -21.52
C ALA A 76 5.12 1.27 -22.26
N SER A 77 6.21 2.03 -22.08
CA SER A 77 6.41 3.31 -22.76
C SER A 77 6.50 3.19 -24.29
N ILE A 78 6.79 1.99 -24.84
CA ILE A 78 6.73 1.73 -26.28
C ILE A 78 5.33 1.91 -26.87
N PHE A 79 4.28 1.78 -26.06
CA PHE A 79 2.89 2.04 -26.47
C PHE A 79 2.48 3.52 -26.37
N GLY A 80 3.40 4.36 -25.95
CA GLY A 80 3.18 5.79 -25.73
C GLY A 80 3.05 6.16 -24.25
N TRP A 81 3.23 7.43 -23.94
CA TRP A 81 3.24 7.92 -22.55
C TRP A 81 1.84 7.97 -21.90
N VAL A 82 0.79 8.18 -22.70
CA VAL A 82 -0.58 8.32 -22.17
C VAL A 82 -1.11 7.04 -21.54
N PRO A 83 -1.03 5.86 -22.21
CA PRO A 83 -1.43 4.59 -21.57
C PRO A 83 -0.65 4.30 -20.29
N VAL A 84 0.66 4.55 -20.30
CA VAL A 84 1.51 4.34 -19.13
C VAL A 84 1.10 5.25 -17.98
N PHE A 85 0.89 6.54 -18.27
CA PHE A 85 0.45 7.51 -17.28
C PHE A 85 -0.87 7.11 -16.64
N LEU A 86 -1.86 6.79 -17.46
CA LEU A 86 -3.18 6.36 -16.98
C LEU A 86 -3.07 5.08 -16.14
N TRP A 87 -2.27 4.11 -16.59
CA TRP A 87 -2.08 2.88 -15.82
C TRP A 87 -1.39 3.13 -14.48
N CYS A 88 -0.36 3.96 -14.43
CA CYS A 88 0.31 4.31 -13.18
C CYS A 88 -0.63 5.00 -12.20
N ILE A 89 -1.50 5.92 -12.67
CA ILE A 89 -2.45 6.62 -11.81
C ILE A 89 -3.59 5.69 -11.35
N ILE A 90 -4.27 5.05 -12.29
CA ILE A 90 -5.41 4.17 -11.99
C ILE A 90 -4.94 2.94 -11.22
N GLY A 91 -3.85 2.31 -11.68
CA GLY A 91 -3.25 1.16 -11.01
C GLY A 91 -2.77 1.48 -9.59
N GLY A 92 -2.07 2.59 -9.42
CA GLY A 92 -1.61 3.04 -8.10
C GLY A 92 -2.75 3.34 -7.14
N ILE A 93 -3.80 4.00 -7.58
CA ILE A 93 -4.94 4.36 -6.72
C ILE A 93 -5.78 3.10 -6.39
N PHE A 94 -6.26 2.40 -7.40
CA PHE A 94 -7.26 1.35 -7.19
C PHE A 94 -6.65 -0.01 -6.85
N PHE A 95 -5.60 -0.43 -7.53
CA PHE A 95 -4.99 -1.74 -7.28
C PHE A 95 -3.93 -1.68 -6.19
N GLY A 96 -3.00 -0.72 -6.27
CA GLY A 96 -1.96 -0.54 -5.25
C GLY A 96 -2.59 -0.17 -3.90
N GLY A 97 -3.44 0.84 -3.86
CA GLY A 97 -4.11 1.26 -2.64
C GLY A 97 -4.96 0.15 -2.00
N LEU A 98 -5.69 -0.64 -2.80
CA LEU A 98 -6.47 -1.76 -2.30
C LEU A 98 -5.59 -2.87 -1.72
N GLN A 99 -4.50 -3.23 -2.41
CA GLN A 99 -3.58 -4.28 -1.98
C GLN A 99 -2.86 -3.89 -0.69
N ASP A 100 -2.32 -2.69 -0.64
CA ASP A 100 -1.56 -2.19 0.51
C ASP A 100 -2.44 -2.06 1.75
N PHE A 101 -3.60 -1.46 1.57
CA PHE A 101 -4.57 -1.32 2.63
C PHE A 101 -5.11 -2.68 3.10
N GLY A 102 -5.32 -3.61 2.16
CA GLY A 102 -5.75 -4.98 2.44
C GLY A 102 -4.74 -5.77 3.25
N SER A 103 -3.47 -5.65 2.93
CA SER A 103 -2.41 -6.32 3.67
C SER A 103 -2.28 -5.82 5.11
N LEU A 104 -2.36 -4.50 5.31
CA LEU A 104 -2.37 -3.89 6.65
C LEU A 104 -3.60 -4.32 7.46
N PHE A 105 -4.76 -4.30 6.84
CA PHE A 105 -6.00 -4.70 7.49
C PHE A 105 -6.02 -6.19 7.86
N ALA A 106 -5.55 -7.06 6.97
CA ALA A 106 -5.39 -8.47 7.25
C ALA A 106 -4.42 -8.71 8.42
N SER A 107 -3.27 -8.02 8.41
CA SER A 107 -2.30 -8.11 9.51
C SER A 107 -2.91 -7.71 10.86
N ILE A 108 -3.69 -6.62 10.91
CA ILE A 108 -4.37 -6.20 12.15
C ILE A 108 -5.39 -7.23 12.61
N ARG A 109 -6.16 -7.84 11.70
CA ARG A 109 -7.14 -8.88 12.03
C ARG A 109 -6.55 -10.19 12.50
N HIS A 110 -5.34 -10.47 12.03
CA HIS A 110 -4.62 -11.71 12.34
C HIS A 110 -3.47 -11.50 13.33
N ASP A 111 -3.67 -10.63 14.30
CA ASP A 111 -2.73 -10.42 15.41
C ASP A 111 -1.31 -10.02 15.00
N GLY A 112 -1.16 -9.35 13.86
CA GLY A 112 0.14 -8.94 13.33
C GLY A 112 0.96 -10.06 12.69
N LYS A 113 0.40 -11.27 12.56
CA LYS A 113 1.07 -12.41 11.94
C LYS A 113 1.02 -12.29 10.42
N SER A 114 2.02 -12.84 9.72
CA SER A 114 2.04 -12.86 8.27
C SER A 114 1.08 -13.91 7.70
N CYS A 115 0.58 -13.68 6.47
CA CYS A 115 -0.30 -14.64 5.80
C CYS A 115 0.35 -16.01 5.55
N LEU A 116 1.68 -16.06 5.46
CA LEU A 116 2.42 -17.32 5.30
C LEU A 116 2.25 -18.26 6.50
N LEU A 117 2.06 -17.73 7.69
CA LEU A 117 1.87 -18.52 8.90
C LEU A 117 0.51 -19.24 8.89
N TYR A 118 -0.52 -18.61 8.30
CA TYR A 118 -1.85 -19.23 8.21
C TYR A 118 -1.97 -20.26 7.11
N THR A 119 -1.20 -20.10 6.02
CA THR A 119 -1.20 -21.06 4.93
C THR A 119 -0.40 -22.33 5.28
N SER A 120 0.59 -22.25 6.18
CA SER A 120 1.29 -23.44 6.68
C SER A 120 0.44 -24.25 7.67
N ASP A 121 -0.31 -23.57 8.55
CA ASP A 121 -1.18 -24.24 9.53
C ASP A 121 -2.43 -24.86 8.89
N ALA A 122 -2.81 -24.42 7.69
CA ALA A 122 -3.92 -25.02 6.94
C ALA A 122 -3.52 -26.25 6.11
N ALA A 123 -2.22 -26.57 6.04
CA ALA A 123 -1.68 -27.70 5.29
C ALA A 123 -1.35 -28.93 6.18
N ASP A 124 -1.44 -28.79 7.50
CA ASP A 124 -1.36 -29.86 8.51
C ASP A 124 -2.76 -30.31 8.94
#